data_fee142626cd3dba87acab2c327733954
#
_entry.id   fee142626cd3dba87acab2c327733954
#
_cell.length_a   1.000
_cell.length_b   1.000
_cell.length_c   1.000
_cell.angle_alpha   90.00
_cell.angle_beta   90.00
_cell.angle_gamma   90.00
#
_symmetry.space_group_name_H-M   'P 1'
#
loop_
_entity.id
_entity.type
_entity.pdbx_description
1 polymer ?
#
loop_
_entity_poly.entity_id
_entity_poly.type
_entity_poly.pdbx_seq_one_letter_code
_entity_poly.pdbx_strand_id
1 'polypeptide(L)'
;MLHLRFENWSVAFPEDWDHEIEDDILAIATPAGGSLLQIGSMSKDEGTVSEDDLWEFMDDAGVESGEIGRVRLGDFEGLSARTQDDANLLRYWVVRAGEVLLLATFRCPADRSEAEIGSVEGVLQTLRLEAEAPPGKPH
;
A
#
# COMPACT_ATOMS: atom_id res chain seq x y z
N MET A 1 6.53 9.79 14.82
CA MET A 1 5.89 9.26 13.62
C MET A 1 4.70 10.12 13.25
N LEU A 2 4.54 10.41 11.99
CA LEU A 2 3.38 11.12 11.51
C LEU A 2 2.29 10.09 11.19
N HIS A 3 1.10 10.31 11.72
CA HIS A 3 -0.04 9.44 11.46
C HIS A 3 -1.02 10.15 10.55
N LEU A 4 -1.40 9.50 9.45
CA LEU A 4 -2.43 10.02 8.56
C LEU A 4 -3.61 9.05 8.58
N ARG A 5 -4.79 9.62 8.75
CA ARG A 5 -6.02 8.84 8.78
C ARG A 5 -6.90 9.24 7.61
N PHE A 6 -7.32 8.25 6.86
CA PHE A 6 -8.25 8.41 5.75
C PHE A 6 -9.60 7.84 6.17
N GLU A 7 -10.56 7.86 5.28
CA GLU A 7 -11.91 7.42 5.62
C GLU A 7 -11.96 5.99 6.18
N ASN A 8 -11.24 5.06 5.55
CA ASN A 8 -11.32 3.65 5.91
C ASN A 8 -10.01 3.04 6.36
N TRP A 9 -8.93 3.80 6.38
CA TRP A 9 -7.62 3.26 6.71
C TRP A 9 -6.70 4.35 7.24
N SER A 10 -5.62 3.92 7.87
CA SER A 10 -4.60 4.83 8.36
C SER A 10 -3.23 4.24 8.19
N VAL A 11 -2.22 5.10 8.23
CA VAL A 11 -0.83 4.70 8.06
C VAL A 11 0.05 5.64 8.85
N ALA A 12 1.20 5.16 9.30
CA ALA A 12 2.19 5.98 10.00
C ALA A 12 3.53 5.88 9.29
N PHE A 13 4.26 6.97 9.24
CA PHE A 13 5.59 7.01 8.63
C PHE A 13 6.44 8.07 9.33
N PRO A 14 7.78 8.03 9.14
CA PRO A 14 8.66 9.00 9.79
C PRO A 14 8.35 10.44 9.39
N GLU A 15 8.43 11.35 10.33
CA GLU A 15 8.09 12.77 10.11
C GLU A 15 8.99 13.47 9.09
N ASP A 16 10.18 12.96 8.88
CA ASP A 16 11.13 13.55 7.93
C ASP A 16 10.91 13.07 6.49
N TRP A 17 9.92 12.21 6.26
CA TRP A 17 9.57 11.78 4.90
C TRP A 17 8.53 12.75 4.35
N ASP A 18 8.77 13.26 3.15
CA ASP A 18 7.82 14.16 2.49
C ASP A 18 6.62 13.39 2.02
N HIS A 19 5.47 14.04 2.03
CA HIS A 19 4.25 13.39 1.55
C HIS A 19 3.32 14.40 0.88
N GLU A 20 2.48 13.89 -0.01
CA GLU A 20 1.42 14.64 -0.68
C GLU A 20 0.20 13.76 -0.79
N ILE A 21 -0.97 14.37 -0.74
CA ILE A 21 -2.23 13.67 -0.97
C ILE A 21 -2.90 14.33 -2.16
N GLU A 22 -3.21 13.51 -3.19
CA GLU A 22 -3.86 14.01 -4.39
C GLU A 22 -4.84 12.95 -4.86
N ASP A 23 -6.09 13.32 -5.07
CA ASP A 23 -7.14 12.40 -5.53
C ASP A 23 -7.22 11.12 -4.70
N ASP A 24 -7.14 11.27 -3.37
CA ASP A 24 -7.18 10.14 -2.43
C ASP A 24 -6.00 9.19 -2.53
N ILE A 25 -4.94 9.59 -3.20
CA ILE A 25 -3.71 8.84 -3.25
C ILE A 25 -2.67 9.52 -2.38
N LEU A 26 -2.10 8.77 -1.47
CA LEU A 26 -1.01 9.25 -0.63
C LEU A 26 0.30 8.91 -1.31
N ALA A 27 1.14 9.91 -1.55
CA ALA A 27 2.47 9.72 -2.10
C ALA A 27 3.51 10.10 -1.05
N ILE A 28 4.43 9.21 -0.77
CA ILE A 28 5.46 9.42 0.25
C ILE A 28 6.83 9.26 -0.38
N ALA A 29 7.66 10.27 -0.23
CA ALA A 29 9.03 10.25 -0.74
C ALA A 29 10.01 10.04 0.41
N THR A 30 10.95 9.13 0.25
CA THR A 30 11.96 8.89 1.28
C THR A 30 13.02 10.00 1.24
N PRO A 31 13.70 10.27 2.38
CA PRO A 31 14.69 11.35 2.42
C PRO A 31 15.86 11.20 1.45
N ALA A 32 16.17 9.98 1.07
CA ALA A 32 17.29 9.74 0.15
C ALA A 32 17.00 10.25 -1.27
N GLY A 33 15.74 10.48 -1.60
CA GLY A 33 15.34 10.91 -2.93
C GLY A 33 15.32 9.76 -3.93
N GLY A 34 14.62 9.94 -5.03
CA GLY A 34 14.54 8.94 -6.08
C GLY A 34 13.63 7.76 -5.79
N SER A 35 13.02 7.72 -4.63
CA SER A 35 12.12 6.65 -4.22
C SER A 35 10.75 7.20 -3.90
N LEU A 36 9.72 6.49 -4.28
CA LEU A 36 8.34 6.93 -4.09
C LEU A 36 7.43 5.77 -3.72
N LEU A 37 6.72 5.91 -2.61
CA LEU A 37 5.69 4.99 -2.19
C LEU A 37 4.34 5.66 -2.41
N GLN A 38 3.42 5.00 -3.10
CA GLN A 38 2.08 5.52 -3.33
C GLN A 38 1.07 4.52 -2.81
N ILE A 39 0.07 5.00 -2.08
CA ILE A 39 -0.99 4.15 -1.53
C ILE A 39 -2.34 4.76 -1.90
N GLY A 40 -3.17 3.98 -2.56
CA GLY A 40 -4.53 4.38 -2.89
C GLY A 40 -5.53 3.36 -2.36
N SER A 41 -6.75 3.79 -2.13
CA SER A 41 -7.79 2.89 -1.64
C SER A 41 -8.97 2.87 -2.59
N MET A 42 -9.66 1.73 -2.58
CA MET A 42 -10.91 1.54 -3.31
C MET A 42 -11.84 0.80 -2.39
N SER A 43 -13.12 1.12 -2.44
CA SER A 43 -14.12 0.38 -1.70
C SER A 43 -15.02 -0.38 -2.68
N LYS A 44 -15.34 -1.59 -2.33
CA LYS A 44 -16.24 -2.37 -3.17
C LYS A 44 -17.68 -1.93 -2.87
N ASP A 45 -18.47 -1.79 -3.92
CA ASP A 45 -19.85 -1.32 -3.77
C ASP A 45 -20.72 -2.31 -3.00
N GLU A 46 -20.47 -3.59 -3.14
CA GLU A 46 -21.24 -4.62 -2.47
C GLU A 46 -20.33 -5.70 -1.94
N GLY A 47 -20.48 -6.04 -0.69
CA GLY A 47 -19.77 -7.15 -0.08
C GLY A 47 -18.30 -6.87 0.19
N THR A 48 -17.57 -7.91 0.53
CA THR A 48 -16.15 -7.80 0.86
C THR A 48 -15.29 -8.00 -0.39
N VAL A 49 -14.06 -7.54 -0.32
CA VAL A 49 -13.08 -7.74 -1.39
C VAL A 49 -12.69 -9.22 -1.40
N SER A 50 -12.84 -9.88 -2.54
CA SER A 50 -12.53 -11.29 -2.68
C SER A 50 -11.08 -11.51 -3.06
N GLU A 51 -10.61 -12.75 -2.97
CA GLU A 51 -9.27 -13.08 -3.43
C GLU A 51 -9.15 -12.89 -4.94
N ASP A 52 -10.21 -13.20 -5.70
CA ASP A 52 -10.20 -12.97 -7.15
C ASP A 52 -10.01 -11.50 -7.48
N ASP A 53 -10.57 -10.61 -6.67
CA ASP A 53 -10.37 -9.17 -6.85
C ASP A 53 -8.88 -8.81 -6.74
N LEU A 54 -8.17 -9.42 -5.80
CA LEU A 54 -6.74 -9.17 -5.63
C LEU A 54 -5.94 -9.61 -6.86
N TRP A 55 -6.24 -10.80 -7.37
CA TRP A 55 -5.53 -11.33 -8.53
C TRP A 55 -5.82 -10.50 -9.78
N GLU A 56 -7.05 -10.01 -9.91
CA GLU A 56 -7.42 -9.17 -11.04
C GLU A 56 -6.61 -7.87 -11.04
N PHE A 57 -6.43 -7.24 -9.89
CA PHE A 57 -5.61 -6.04 -9.79
C PHE A 57 -4.14 -6.32 -10.10
N MET A 58 -3.61 -7.45 -9.67
CA MET A 58 -2.24 -7.83 -10.00
C MET A 58 -2.05 -8.04 -11.49
N ASP A 59 -3.02 -8.68 -12.12
CA ASP A 59 -2.99 -8.92 -13.55
C ASP A 59 -3.03 -7.60 -14.33
N ASP A 60 -3.89 -6.68 -13.90
CA ASP A 60 -4.00 -5.36 -14.51
C ASP A 60 -2.70 -4.56 -14.38
N ALA A 61 -1.93 -4.79 -13.32
CA ALA A 61 -0.65 -4.15 -13.14
C ALA A 61 0.45 -4.75 -14.04
N GLY A 62 0.15 -5.85 -14.73
CA GLY A 62 1.10 -6.48 -15.64
C GLY A 62 2.16 -7.32 -14.96
N VAL A 63 1.90 -7.75 -13.73
CA VAL A 63 2.86 -8.54 -12.98
C VAL A 63 2.69 -10.02 -13.33
N GLU A 64 3.79 -10.69 -13.58
CA GLU A 64 3.75 -12.11 -13.89
C GLU A 64 3.55 -12.94 -12.62
N SER A 65 2.77 -14.00 -12.73
CA SER A 65 2.38 -14.80 -11.57
C SER A 65 3.54 -15.40 -10.79
N GLY A 66 4.66 -15.64 -11.42
CA GLY A 66 5.82 -16.21 -10.74
C GLY A 66 6.50 -15.30 -9.73
N GLU A 67 6.19 -14.00 -9.79
CA GLU A 67 6.77 -13.00 -8.90
C GLU A 67 5.82 -12.60 -7.77
N ILE A 68 4.68 -13.25 -7.66
CA ILE A 68 3.64 -12.85 -6.70
C ILE A 68 3.66 -13.75 -5.48
N GLY A 69 3.65 -13.14 -4.29
CA GLY A 69 3.58 -13.86 -3.03
C GLY A 69 2.47 -13.31 -2.15
N ARG A 70 2.18 -13.99 -1.06
CA ARG A 70 1.20 -13.53 -0.10
C ARG A 70 1.86 -12.67 0.96
N VAL A 71 1.11 -11.70 1.48
CA VAL A 71 1.65 -10.74 2.44
C VAL A 71 0.56 -10.30 3.42
N ARG A 72 0.99 -9.90 4.60
CA ARG A 72 0.13 -9.26 5.58
C ARG A 72 0.75 -7.93 5.95
N LEU A 73 -0.04 -6.87 5.86
CA LEU A 73 0.39 -5.50 6.14
C LEU A 73 -0.54 -4.90 7.20
N GLY A 74 -0.16 -5.01 8.46
CA GLY A 74 -1.01 -4.54 9.54
C GLY A 74 -2.33 -5.30 9.60
N ASP A 75 -3.44 -4.59 9.45
CA ASP A 75 -4.77 -5.20 9.44
C ASP A 75 -5.19 -5.75 8.08
N PHE A 76 -4.37 -5.57 7.07
CA PHE A 76 -4.68 -5.96 5.70
C PHE A 76 -3.89 -7.20 5.30
N GLU A 77 -4.42 -7.97 4.37
CA GLU A 77 -3.71 -9.13 3.84
C GLU A 77 -3.98 -9.24 2.33
N GLY A 78 -3.08 -9.83 1.62
CA GLY A 78 -3.25 -10.00 0.20
C GLY A 78 -2.00 -10.47 -0.51
N LEU A 79 -1.68 -9.79 -1.61
CA LEU A 79 -0.61 -10.19 -2.51
C LEU A 79 0.46 -9.10 -2.63
N SER A 80 1.70 -9.54 -2.79
CA SER A 80 2.78 -8.63 -3.11
C SER A 80 3.50 -9.14 -4.35
N ALA A 81 4.08 -8.22 -5.10
CA ALA A 81 4.82 -8.57 -6.30
C ALA A 81 6.05 -7.70 -6.42
N ARG A 82 7.01 -8.18 -7.19
CA ARG A 82 8.26 -7.48 -7.39
C ARG A 82 8.67 -7.60 -8.84
N THR A 83 9.05 -6.46 -9.44
CA THR A 83 9.71 -6.45 -10.73
C THR A 83 10.96 -5.60 -10.60
N GLN A 84 11.98 -5.91 -11.37
CA GLN A 84 13.23 -5.19 -11.32
C GLN A 84 13.86 -5.15 -12.70
N ASP A 85 14.35 -3.97 -13.08
CA ASP A 85 15.17 -3.82 -14.26
C ASP A 85 16.55 -3.32 -13.82
N ASP A 86 17.40 -2.93 -14.76
CA ASP A 86 18.75 -2.49 -14.45
C ASP A 86 18.79 -1.20 -13.63
N ALA A 87 17.78 -0.38 -13.72
CA ALA A 87 17.76 0.93 -13.10
C ALA A 87 16.91 0.99 -11.84
N ASN A 88 15.78 0.28 -11.80
CA ASN A 88 14.79 0.42 -10.73
C ASN A 88 14.23 -0.89 -10.23
N LEU A 89 13.87 -0.90 -8.95
CA LEU A 89 13.06 -1.93 -8.34
C LEU A 89 11.64 -1.38 -8.22
N LEU A 90 10.66 -2.18 -8.60
CA LEU A 90 9.25 -1.86 -8.43
C LEU A 90 8.61 -2.93 -7.56
N ARG A 91 7.88 -2.49 -6.54
CA ARG A 91 7.12 -3.38 -5.68
C ARG A 91 5.65 -3.00 -5.76
N TYR A 92 4.80 -4.01 -5.69
CA TYR A 92 3.35 -3.84 -5.71
C TYR A 92 2.75 -4.61 -4.55
N TRP A 93 1.77 -4.01 -3.90
CA TRP A 93 1.00 -4.68 -2.86
C TRP A 93 -0.48 -4.42 -3.13
N VAL A 94 -1.27 -5.48 -3.17
CA VAL A 94 -2.71 -5.37 -3.30
C VAL A 94 -3.26 -6.11 -2.11
N VAL A 95 -3.81 -5.40 -1.15
CA VAL A 95 -4.24 -5.97 0.12
C VAL A 95 -5.66 -5.52 0.46
N ARG A 96 -6.31 -6.30 1.29
CA ARG A 96 -7.71 -6.08 1.62
C ARG A 96 -7.98 -6.23 3.10
N ALA A 97 -9.03 -5.57 3.56
CA ALA A 97 -9.64 -5.79 4.86
C ALA A 97 -11.12 -5.42 4.71
N GLY A 98 -12.02 -6.40 4.83
CA GLY A 98 -13.45 -6.18 4.63
C GLY A 98 -13.76 -5.68 3.24
N GLU A 99 -14.38 -4.50 3.16
CA GLU A 99 -14.75 -3.89 1.89
C GLU A 99 -13.67 -2.98 1.32
N VAL A 100 -12.57 -2.79 2.03
CA VAL A 100 -11.51 -1.87 1.65
C VAL A 100 -10.39 -2.61 0.95
N LEU A 101 -10.00 -2.11 -0.20
CA LEU A 101 -8.85 -2.61 -0.94
C LEU A 101 -7.81 -1.50 -1.01
N LEU A 102 -6.59 -1.81 -0.66
CA LEU A 102 -5.48 -0.88 -0.78
C LEU A 102 -4.53 -1.36 -1.86
N LEU A 103 -4.14 -0.44 -2.72
CA LEU A 103 -3.12 -0.70 -3.72
C LEU A 103 -1.92 0.18 -3.37
N ALA A 104 -0.78 -0.43 -3.14
CA ALA A 104 0.45 0.30 -2.85
C ALA A 104 1.50 -0.04 -3.91
N THR A 105 2.25 0.97 -4.33
CA THR A 105 3.36 0.78 -5.25
C THR A 105 4.58 1.51 -4.70
N PHE A 106 5.74 0.91 -4.86
CA PHE A 106 6.99 1.52 -4.44
C PHE A 106 8.02 1.37 -5.54
N ARG A 107 8.67 2.48 -5.89
CA ARG A 107 9.75 2.50 -6.87
C ARG A 107 10.97 3.10 -6.22
N CYS A 108 12.11 2.44 -6.38
CA CYS A 108 13.38 2.98 -5.93
C CYS A 108 14.50 2.56 -6.89
N PRO A 109 15.62 3.28 -6.86
CA PRO A 109 16.78 2.85 -7.62
C PRO A 109 17.25 1.45 -7.20
N ALA A 110 17.60 0.61 -8.14
CA ALA A 110 17.97 -0.78 -7.87
C ALA A 110 19.13 -0.92 -6.88
N ASP A 111 20.07 0.01 -6.94
CA ASP A 111 21.26 -0.02 -6.07
C ASP A 111 20.97 0.35 -4.62
N ARG A 112 19.78 0.87 -4.32
CA ARG A 112 19.38 1.22 -2.95
C ARG A 112 18.20 0.41 -2.44
N SER A 113 17.77 -0.58 -3.20
CA SER A 113 16.55 -1.32 -2.88
C SER A 113 16.59 -1.99 -1.50
N GLU A 114 17.72 -2.60 -1.13
CA GLU A 114 17.81 -3.29 0.15
C GLU A 114 17.70 -2.33 1.34
N ALA A 115 18.28 -1.15 1.22
CA ALA A 115 18.26 -0.18 2.30
C ALA A 115 16.87 0.43 2.49
N GLU A 116 16.17 0.67 1.40
CA GLU A 116 14.89 1.37 1.48
C GLU A 116 13.69 0.47 1.64
N ILE A 117 13.74 -0.76 1.10
CA ILE A 117 12.59 -1.64 1.17
C ILE A 117 12.21 -2.01 2.61
N GLY A 118 13.19 -2.19 3.47
CA GLY A 118 12.92 -2.49 4.87
C GLY A 118 12.16 -1.37 5.57
N SER A 119 12.53 -0.11 5.28
CA SER A 119 11.86 1.06 5.83
C SER A 119 10.43 1.17 5.31
N VAL A 120 10.22 0.90 4.02
CA VAL A 120 8.90 0.94 3.41
C VAL A 120 8.02 -0.17 3.96
N GLU A 121 8.56 -1.37 4.12
CA GLU A 121 7.80 -2.46 4.71
C GLU A 121 7.38 -2.13 6.14
N GLY A 122 8.26 -1.47 6.90
CA GLY A 122 7.91 -0.99 8.24
C GLY A 122 6.73 -0.03 8.22
N VAL A 123 6.70 0.89 7.27
CA VAL A 123 5.57 1.81 7.11
C VAL A 123 4.30 1.04 6.75
N LEU A 124 4.38 0.11 5.83
CA LEU A 124 3.21 -0.66 5.41
C LEU A 124 2.66 -1.54 6.53
N GLN A 125 3.51 -1.98 7.47
CA GLN A 125 3.03 -2.74 8.62
C GLN A 125 2.21 -1.87 9.60
N THR A 126 2.23 -0.57 9.45
CA THR A 126 1.40 0.32 10.27
C THR A 126 -0.01 0.51 9.71
N LEU A 127 -0.32 -0.08 8.55
CA LEU A 127 -1.64 0.05 7.96
C LEU A 127 -2.71 -0.51 8.90
N ARG A 128 -3.75 0.27 9.11
CA ARG A 128 -4.88 -0.12 9.97
C ARG A 128 -6.19 0.12 9.24
N LEU A 129 -7.11 -0.80 9.45
CA LEU A 129 -8.46 -0.62 8.98
C LEU A 129 -9.15 0.32 9.97
N GLU A 130 -9.63 1.46 9.49
CA GLU A 130 -10.35 2.39 10.33
C GLU A 130 -11.84 2.15 10.12
N ALA A 131 -12.49 1.67 11.16
CA ALA A 131 -13.90 1.50 11.06
C ALA A 131 -14.51 2.88 10.95
N GLU A 132 -15.28 3.08 9.91
CA GLU A 132 -16.03 4.28 9.80
C GLU A 132 -16.93 4.31 11.00
N ALA A 133 -16.73 5.27 11.84
CA ALA A 133 -17.59 5.43 12.99
C ALA A 133 -18.96 5.69 12.45
N PRO A 134 -19.89 4.78 12.66
CA PRO A 134 -21.17 4.95 12.07
C PRO A 134 -21.76 6.19 12.65
N PRO A 135 -22.11 7.10 11.83
CA PRO A 135 -22.62 8.35 12.32
C PRO A 135 -23.78 8.11 13.22
N GLY A 136 -23.78 8.76 14.30
CA GLY A 136 -24.85 8.63 15.21
C GLY A 136 -24.94 7.28 15.81
N LYS A 137 -24.02 6.49 15.56
CA LYS A 137 -24.08 5.30 16.11
C LYS A 137 -23.54 5.43 17.41
N PRO A 138 -24.30 5.31 18.35
CA PRO A 138 -23.82 5.29 19.64
C PRO A 138 -23.20 4.03 19.64
N HIS A 139 -22.43 4.19 19.39
CA HIS A 139 -22.10 3.00 19.34
C HIS A 139 -21.71 2.89 20.61
#